data_1f871825f10b068f0266ee8a066f37d0
#
_entry.id   1f871825f10b068f0266ee8a066f37d0
#
_cell.length_a   1.000
_cell.length_b   1.000
_cell.length_c   1.000
_cell.angle_alpha   90.00
_cell.angle_beta   90.00
_cell.angle_gamma   90.00
#
_symmetry.space_group_name_H-M   'P 1'
#
loop_
_entity.id
_entity.type
_entity.pdbx_description
1 polymer ?
#
loop_
_entity_poly.entity_id
_entity_poly.type
_entity_poly.pdbx_seq_one_letter_code
_entity_poly.pdbx_strand_id
1 'polypeptide(L)'
;MRSLVFLLLVSVASAKVFERCEWARVLKTNGMDGYHGVSLANWVCLCNWESNYNTQTINHNTDNSTDYGIFQINSHYWCSDGSRTHNACNIKCSELLTDDVTVAITCAKRVVRDPNGIRAWVAWRKHCENRDVSSYVAGCGVLTSTEAKHQIL
;
A
#
# COMPACT_ATOMS: atom_id res chain seq x y z
N MET A 1 -25.55 -35.52 -31.69
CA MET A 1 -25.75 -34.71 -30.45
C MET A 1 -24.43 -34.05 -30.06
N ARG A 2 -24.41 -32.75 -30.09
CA ARG A 2 -23.24 -31.98 -29.60
C ARG A 2 -23.42 -31.69 -28.12
N SER A 3 -22.57 -32.25 -27.25
CA SER A 3 -22.51 -31.87 -25.86
C SER A 3 -21.79 -30.52 -25.74
N LEU A 4 -22.50 -29.52 -25.25
CA LEU A 4 -21.90 -28.22 -24.86
C LEU A 4 -21.15 -28.40 -23.56
N VAL A 5 -19.82 -28.38 -23.63
CA VAL A 5 -18.97 -28.34 -22.44
C VAL A 5 -18.80 -26.87 -22.05
N PHE A 6 -19.46 -26.47 -20.95
CA PHE A 6 -19.22 -25.16 -20.35
C PHE A 6 -17.95 -25.25 -19.54
N LEU A 7 -16.86 -24.65 -20.00
CA LEU A 7 -15.69 -24.38 -19.19
C LEU A 7 -16.03 -23.23 -18.26
N LEU A 8 -16.30 -23.56 -17.00
CA LEU A 8 -16.34 -22.58 -15.94
C LEU A 8 -14.90 -22.10 -15.70
N LEU A 9 -14.57 -20.93 -16.22
CA LEU A 9 -13.38 -20.21 -15.81
C LEU A 9 -13.63 -19.68 -14.40
N VAL A 10 -13.23 -20.45 -13.40
CA VAL A 10 -13.14 -19.95 -12.02
C VAL A 10 -11.88 -19.09 -11.97
N SER A 11 -12.06 -17.76 -12.05
CA SER A 11 -10.97 -16.87 -11.70
C SER A 11 -10.77 -16.98 -10.19
N VAL A 12 -9.76 -17.75 -9.80
CA VAL A 12 -9.30 -17.74 -8.41
C VAL A 12 -8.57 -16.41 -8.22
N ALA A 13 -9.20 -15.47 -7.50
CA ALA A 13 -8.51 -14.29 -7.02
C ALA A 13 -7.47 -14.77 -6.00
N SER A 14 -6.23 -15.02 -6.46
CA SER A 14 -5.13 -15.34 -5.57
C SER A 14 -4.63 -14.08 -4.91
N ALA A 15 -4.40 -14.11 -3.59
CA ALA A 15 -3.74 -13.04 -2.86
C ALA A 15 -2.34 -12.83 -3.45
N LYS A 16 -2.01 -11.60 -3.78
CA LYS A 16 -0.64 -11.23 -4.14
C LYS A 16 0.08 -10.82 -2.86
N VAL A 17 1.07 -11.60 -2.45
CA VAL A 17 2.03 -11.25 -1.40
C VAL A 17 3.33 -10.88 -2.08
N PHE A 18 3.71 -9.60 -1.96
CA PHE A 18 4.98 -9.13 -2.50
C PHE A 18 6.14 -9.54 -1.60
N GLU A 19 7.29 -9.82 -2.20
CA GLU A 19 8.55 -9.81 -1.48
C GLU A 19 8.96 -8.36 -1.19
N ARG A 20 9.74 -8.15 -0.13
CA ARG A 20 10.20 -6.83 0.30
C ARG A 20 10.85 -6.03 -0.84
N CYS A 21 11.81 -6.60 -1.54
CA CYS A 21 12.50 -5.92 -2.63
C CYS A 21 11.62 -5.74 -3.87
N GLU A 22 10.75 -6.70 -4.16
CA GLU A 22 9.76 -6.57 -5.23
C GLU A 22 8.85 -5.37 -4.96
N TRP A 23 8.35 -5.24 -3.73
CA TRP A 23 7.51 -4.11 -3.34
C TRP A 23 8.26 -2.78 -3.40
N ALA A 24 9.50 -2.75 -2.92
CA ALA A 24 10.36 -1.57 -3.02
C ALA A 24 10.50 -1.08 -4.47
N ARG A 25 10.72 -1.99 -5.42
CA ARG A 25 10.82 -1.64 -6.83
C ARG A 25 9.52 -1.15 -7.43
N VAL A 26 8.39 -1.75 -7.08
CA VAL A 26 7.06 -1.29 -7.49
C VAL A 26 6.80 0.12 -7.01
N LEU A 27 7.08 0.39 -5.73
CA LEU A 27 6.93 1.73 -5.15
C LEU A 27 7.84 2.75 -5.83
N LYS A 28 9.09 2.40 -6.10
CA LYS A 28 10.04 3.27 -6.81
C LYS A 28 9.55 3.64 -8.20
N THR A 29 9.11 2.65 -8.97
CA THR A 29 8.56 2.83 -10.31
C THR A 29 7.34 3.75 -10.32
N ASN A 30 6.54 3.72 -9.26
CA ASN A 30 5.33 4.54 -9.12
C ASN A 30 5.59 5.90 -8.44
N GLY A 31 6.85 6.32 -8.32
CA GLY A 31 7.20 7.65 -7.84
C GLY A 31 7.04 7.85 -6.34
N MET A 32 7.11 6.79 -5.55
CA MET A 32 6.90 6.86 -4.10
C MET A 32 8.16 7.30 -3.34
N ASP A 33 9.36 7.15 -3.91
CA ASP A 33 10.58 7.57 -3.23
C ASP A 33 10.67 9.10 -3.14
N GLY A 34 10.57 9.61 -1.94
CA GLY A 34 10.55 11.05 -1.66
C GLY A 34 9.18 11.69 -1.86
N TYR A 35 8.16 10.93 -2.22
CA TYR A 35 6.82 11.49 -2.40
C TYR A 35 6.34 12.15 -1.12
N HIS A 36 5.98 13.43 -1.23
CA HIS A 36 5.59 14.27 -0.09
C HIS A 36 6.58 14.20 1.09
N GLY A 37 7.86 14.09 0.79
CA GLY A 37 8.95 14.01 1.77
C GLY A 37 9.16 12.65 2.42
N VAL A 38 8.44 11.62 2.00
CA VAL A 38 8.55 10.26 2.57
C VAL A 38 9.51 9.41 1.76
N SER A 39 10.55 8.89 2.40
CA SER A 39 11.52 8.02 1.74
C SER A 39 10.94 6.67 1.36
N LEU A 40 11.51 6.03 0.35
CA LEU A 40 11.12 4.69 -0.09
C LEU A 40 11.16 3.69 1.07
N ALA A 41 12.21 3.73 1.89
CA ALA A 41 12.35 2.83 3.05
C ALA A 41 11.21 2.97 4.05
N ASN A 42 10.70 4.20 4.27
CA ASN A 42 9.54 4.42 5.12
C ASN A 42 8.25 3.83 4.55
N TRP A 43 8.03 3.92 3.25
CA TRP A 43 6.88 3.29 2.61
C TRP A 43 6.95 1.76 2.71
N VAL A 44 8.13 1.18 2.50
CA VAL A 44 8.31 -0.27 2.63
C VAL A 44 8.10 -0.72 4.08
N CYS A 45 8.66 0.00 5.04
CA CYS A 45 8.44 -0.25 6.47
C CYS A 45 6.95 -0.23 6.82
N LEU A 46 6.24 0.82 6.38
CA LEU A 46 4.79 0.95 6.61
C LEU A 46 4.04 -0.29 6.14
N CYS A 47 4.22 -0.69 4.89
CA CYS A 47 3.49 -1.82 4.32
C CYS A 47 3.87 -3.17 4.93
N ASN A 48 5.10 -3.32 5.43
CA ASN A 48 5.49 -4.50 6.20
C ASN A 48 4.61 -4.66 7.45
N TRP A 49 4.46 -3.60 8.20
CA TRP A 49 3.73 -3.64 9.47
C TRP A 49 2.21 -3.56 9.29
N GLU A 50 1.72 -2.94 8.23
CA GLU A 50 0.29 -2.88 7.95
C GLU A 50 -0.28 -4.20 7.42
N SER A 51 0.40 -4.83 6.47
CA SER A 51 -0.17 -5.95 5.71
C SER A 51 0.80 -7.09 5.45
N ASN A 52 2.05 -6.99 5.87
CA ASN A 52 3.11 -7.91 5.47
C ASN A 52 3.18 -8.06 3.93
N TYR A 53 2.97 -6.95 3.22
CA TYR A 53 2.96 -6.85 1.76
C TYR A 53 1.85 -7.65 1.06
N ASN A 54 0.78 -7.98 1.76
CA ASN A 54 -0.35 -8.75 1.21
C ASN A 54 -1.46 -7.80 0.73
N THR A 55 -1.74 -7.84 -0.57
CA THR A 55 -2.77 -6.99 -1.21
C THR A 55 -4.19 -7.28 -0.71
N GLN A 56 -4.45 -8.45 -0.14
CA GLN A 56 -5.80 -8.85 0.28
C GLN A 56 -6.04 -8.76 1.79
N THR A 57 -5.15 -8.09 2.52
CA THR A 57 -5.32 -7.93 3.97
C THR A 57 -6.52 -7.04 4.27
N ILE A 58 -7.41 -7.55 5.13
CA ILE A 58 -8.58 -6.82 5.64
C ILE A 58 -8.58 -6.94 7.16
N ASN A 59 -8.71 -5.82 7.87
CA ASN A 59 -8.86 -5.80 9.32
C ASN A 59 -10.06 -4.96 9.72
N HIS A 60 -10.94 -5.54 10.53
CA HIS A 60 -12.10 -4.85 11.09
C HIS A 60 -11.73 -4.16 12.40
N ASN A 61 -12.03 -2.87 12.49
CA ASN A 61 -11.75 -2.07 13.67
C ASN A 61 -12.93 -2.05 14.64
N THR A 62 -12.67 -1.72 15.89
CA THR A 62 -13.70 -1.66 16.95
C THR A 62 -14.71 -0.52 16.74
N ASP A 63 -14.36 0.50 15.96
CA ASP A 63 -15.23 1.63 15.61
C ASP A 63 -16.13 1.37 14.39
N ASN A 64 -16.25 0.11 13.95
CA ASN A 64 -16.96 -0.33 12.75
C ASN A 64 -16.33 0.11 11.42
N SER A 65 -15.18 0.77 11.42
CA SER A 65 -14.40 0.95 10.20
C SER A 65 -13.63 -0.31 9.84
N THR A 66 -13.19 -0.40 8.60
CA THR A 66 -12.40 -1.53 8.10
C THR A 66 -11.20 -0.99 7.32
N ASP A 67 -10.06 -1.63 7.49
CA ASP A 67 -8.83 -1.30 6.79
C ASP A 67 -8.58 -2.29 5.66
N TYR A 68 -8.26 -1.79 4.47
CA TYR A 68 -8.19 -2.57 3.24
C TYR A 68 -6.83 -2.50 2.57
N GLY A 69 -6.32 -3.66 2.20
CA GLY A 69 -5.22 -3.82 1.26
C GLY A 69 -3.84 -3.60 1.85
N ILE A 70 -2.88 -3.49 0.95
CA ILE A 70 -1.46 -3.46 1.32
C ILE A 70 -1.07 -2.25 2.19
N PHE A 71 -1.76 -1.13 2.06
CA PHE A 71 -1.59 0.07 2.91
C PHE A 71 -2.58 0.15 4.06
N GLN A 72 -3.52 -0.79 4.19
CA GLN A 72 -4.56 -0.76 5.22
C GLN A 72 -5.31 0.59 5.26
N ILE A 73 -5.86 0.96 4.12
CA ILE A 73 -6.63 2.18 3.93
C ILE A 73 -7.99 2.07 4.61
N ASN A 74 -8.33 3.05 5.45
CA ASN A 74 -9.53 3.01 6.29
C ASN A 74 -10.79 3.46 5.54
N SER A 75 -11.86 2.69 5.71
CA SER A 75 -13.16 2.95 5.06
C SER A 75 -13.87 4.20 5.58
N HIS A 76 -13.55 4.67 6.77
CA HIS A 76 -14.22 5.85 7.33
C HIS A 76 -13.89 7.13 6.57
N TYR A 77 -12.65 7.27 6.11
CA TYR A 77 -12.15 8.51 5.50
C TYR A 77 -11.87 8.40 4.01
N TRP A 78 -11.44 7.23 3.50
CA TRP A 78 -10.69 7.16 2.25
C TRP A 78 -11.37 6.41 1.14
N CYS A 79 -12.16 5.37 1.46
CA CYS A 79 -12.85 4.55 0.46
C CYS A 79 -14.27 4.20 0.90
N SER A 80 -15.09 3.74 -0.05
CA SER A 80 -16.47 3.35 0.21
C SER A 80 -16.64 1.83 0.23
N ASP A 81 -17.22 1.30 1.31
CA ASP A 81 -17.58 -0.11 1.46
C ASP A 81 -19.09 -0.31 1.75
N GLY A 82 -19.90 0.71 1.50
CA GLY A 82 -21.32 0.73 1.78
C GLY A 82 -21.68 1.35 3.14
N SER A 83 -20.70 1.60 4.01
CA SER A 83 -20.86 2.35 5.24
C SER A 83 -20.74 3.86 5.00
N ARG A 84 -21.09 4.67 6.03
CA ARG A 84 -20.90 6.12 5.94
C ARG A 84 -19.42 6.47 5.87
N THR A 85 -19.01 7.22 4.85
CA THR A 85 -17.61 7.52 4.56
C THR A 85 -17.44 8.91 3.95
N HIS A 86 -16.28 9.51 4.18
CA HIS A 86 -15.84 10.70 3.43
C HIS A 86 -15.32 10.35 2.04
N ASN A 87 -14.86 9.14 1.83
CA ASN A 87 -14.36 8.59 0.56
C ASN A 87 -13.43 9.56 -0.19
N ALA A 88 -12.42 10.08 0.49
CA ALA A 88 -11.55 11.11 -0.08
C ALA A 88 -10.71 10.64 -1.28
N CYS A 89 -10.46 9.33 -1.42
CA CYS A 89 -9.83 8.76 -2.60
C CYS A 89 -10.81 8.52 -3.75
N ASN A 90 -12.11 8.66 -3.52
CA ASN A 90 -13.18 8.45 -4.50
C ASN A 90 -13.11 7.08 -5.16
N ILE A 91 -13.04 6.04 -4.34
CA ILE A 91 -12.92 4.64 -4.76
C ILE A 91 -13.82 3.73 -3.92
N LYS A 92 -14.09 2.53 -4.44
CA LYS A 92 -14.60 1.44 -3.63
C LYS A 92 -13.45 0.80 -2.86
N CYS A 93 -13.67 0.43 -1.59
CA CYS A 93 -12.62 -0.24 -0.80
C CYS A 93 -12.15 -1.56 -1.42
N SER A 94 -13.03 -2.26 -2.14
CA SER A 94 -12.67 -3.48 -2.87
C SER A 94 -11.58 -3.27 -3.93
N GLU A 95 -11.47 -2.07 -4.49
CA GLU A 95 -10.41 -1.75 -5.46
C GLU A 95 -9.01 -1.73 -4.83
N LEU A 96 -8.92 -1.68 -3.50
CA LEU A 96 -7.67 -1.74 -2.75
C LEU A 96 -7.15 -3.17 -2.55
N LEU A 97 -7.92 -4.18 -2.95
CA LEU A 97 -7.63 -5.60 -2.71
C LEU A 97 -7.14 -6.34 -3.97
N THR A 98 -6.94 -5.64 -5.07
CA THR A 98 -6.55 -6.24 -6.34
C THR A 98 -5.03 -6.42 -6.46
N ASP A 99 -4.60 -7.32 -7.34
CA ASP A 99 -3.18 -7.52 -7.66
C ASP A 99 -2.57 -6.31 -8.37
N ASP A 100 -3.38 -5.51 -9.07
CA ASP A 100 -2.98 -4.22 -9.59
C ASP A 100 -3.01 -3.18 -8.45
N VAL A 101 -1.84 -2.76 -8.01
CA VAL A 101 -1.67 -1.87 -6.86
C VAL A 101 -1.76 -0.38 -7.21
N THR A 102 -2.08 -0.03 -8.44
CA THR A 102 -2.13 1.36 -8.90
C THR A 102 -3.13 2.19 -8.09
N VAL A 103 -4.33 1.67 -7.87
CA VAL A 103 -5.37 2.34 -7.07
C VAL A 103 -4.91 2.54 -5.63
N ALA A 104 -4.33 1.50 -5.01
CA ALA A 104 -3.83 1.56 -3.64
C ALA A 104 -2.72 2.61 -3.48
N ILE A 105 -1.76 2.63 -4.39
CA ILE A 105 -0.66 3.62 -4.38
C ILE A 105 -1.21 5.04 -4.58
N THR A 106 -2.12 5.24 -5.51
CA THR A 106 -2.74 6.54 -5.75
C THR A 106 -3.49 7.04 -4.52
N CYS A 107 -4.22 6.15 -3.82
CA CYS A 107 -4.91 6.50 -2.59
C CYS A 107 -3.91 6.79 -1.45
N ALA A 108 -2.84 6.01 -1.29
CA ALA A 108 -1.80 6.29 -0.30
C ALA A 108 -1.15 7.67 -0.53
N LYS A 109 -0.92 8.05 -1.79
CA LYS A 109 -0.47 9.41 -2.15
C LYS A 109 -1.47 10.47 -1.72
N ARG A 110 -2.76 10.20 -1.86
CA ARG A 110 -3.81 11.13 -1.39
C ARG A 110 -3.79 11.27 0.12
N VAL A 111 -3.68 10.18 0.85
CA VAL A 111 -3.66 10.17 2.33
C VAL A 111 -2.50 11.02 2.85
N VAL A 112 -1.30 10.82 2.32
CA VAL A 112 -0.10 11.48 2.83
C VAL A 112 -0.07 12.98 2.55
N ARG A 113 -0.91 13.47 1.64
CA ARG A 113 -1.06 14.92 1.39
C ARG A 113 -1.86 15.65 2.46
N ASP A 114 -2.57 14.94 3.32
CA ASP A 114 -3.26 15.55 4.45
C ASP A 114 -2.25 16.04 5.51
N PRO A 115 -2.65 16.98 6.40
CA PRO A 115 -1.73 17.59 7.35
C PRO A 115 -0.95 16.62 8.23
N ASN A 116 -1.55 15.47 8.57
CA ASN A 116 -0.89 14.44 9.38
C ASN A 116 0.18 13.67 8.61
N GLY A 117 0.17 13.73 7.28
CA GLY A 117 1.10 13.00 6.45
C GLY A 117 1.10 11.50 6.72
N ILE A 118 2.28 10.90 6.71
CA ILE A 118 2.45 9.47 6.98
C ILE A 118 2.08 9.09 8.42
N ARG A 119 2.01 10.04 9.34
CA ARG A 119 1.57 9.80 10.72
C ARG A 119 0.09 9.39 10.82
N ALA A 120 -0.68 9.49 9.74
CA ALA A 120 -2.03 8.94 9.67
C ALA A 120 -2.04 7.42 9.95
N TRP A 121 -0.95 6.73 9.60
CA TRP A 121 -0.81 5.30 9.86
C TRP A 121 -0.22 5.04 11.25
N VAL A 122 -1.03 4.42 12.12
CA VAL A 122 -0.61 4.09 13.51
C VAL A 122 0.59 3.13 13.52
N ALA A 123 0.61 2.13 12.64
CA ALA A 123 1.70 1.17 12.55
C ALA A 123 3.02 1.84 12.15
N TRP A 124 2.99 2.83 11.27
CA TRP A 124 4.18 3.60 10.93
C TRP A 124 4.73 4.33 12.17
N ARG A 125 3.88 5.00 12.93
CA ARG A 125 4.29 5.66 14.18
C ARG A 125 4.91 4.70 15.20
N LYS A 126 4.38 3.48 15.29
CA LYS A 126 4.84 2.47 16.24
C LYS A 126 6.15 1.81 15.85
N HIS A 127 6.37 1.60 14.55
CA HIS A 127 7.41 0.69 14.06
C HIS A 127 8.44 1.34 13.15
N CYS A 128 8.18 2.49 12.58
CA CYS A 128 9.04 3.12 11.59
C CYS A 128 9.50 4.53 12.00
N GLU A 129 8.65 5.30 12.67
CA GLU A 129 8.93 6.67 13.06
C GLU A 129 10.15 6.75 13.96
N ASN A 130 11.07 7.67 13.64
CA ASN A 130 12.30 7.91 14.40
C ASN A 130 13.23 6.68 14.51
N ARG A 131 13.15 5.77 13.55
CA ARG A 131 14.01 4.59 13.45
C ARG A 131 14.84 4.62 12.18
N ASP A 132 15.98 3.94 12.20
CA ASP A 132 16.71 3.64 10.99
C ASP A 132 15.97 2.57 10.20
N VAL A 133 15.33 2.98 9.10
CA VAL A 133 14.53 2.09 8.24
C VAL A 133 15.27 1.65 6.99
N SER A 134 16.58 1.95 6.88
CA SER A 134 17.38 1.68 5.68
C SER A 134 17.40 0.19 5.29
N SER A 135 17.29 -0.72 6.28
CA SER A 135 17.25 -2.17 6.04
C SER A 135 16.07 -2.61 5.18
N TYR A 136 14.98 -1.83 5.14
CA TYR A 136 13.81 -2.18 4.33
C TYR A 136 14.05 -2.11 2.82
N VAL A 137 15.07 -1.37 2.38
CA VAL A 137 15.44 -1.27 0.96
C VAL A 137 16.85 -1.81 0.67
N ALA A 138 17.54 -2.28 1.70
CA ALA A 138 18.91 -2.80 1.57
C ALA A 138 18.92 -4.03 0.65
N GLY A 139 19.85 -4.04 -0.31
CA GLY A 139 20.02 -5.14 -1.25
C GLY A 139 18.96 -5.25 -2.35
N CYS A 140 18.05 -4.27 -2.44
CA CYS A 140 16.95 -4.31 -3.41
C CYS A 140 17.32 -3.78 -4.81
N GLY A 141 18.52 -3.24 -4.99
CA GLY A 141 18.94 -2.69 -6.28
C GLY A 141 18.22 -1.41 -6.68
N VAL A 142 17.63 -0.71 -5.73
CA VAL A 142 17.00 0.59 -5.94
C VAL A 142 17.95 1.69 -5.46
N LEU A 143 18.22 2.69 -6.33
CA LEU A 143 18.95 3.89 -5.96
C LEU A 143 17.96 4.84 -5.31
N THR A 144 18.09 5.04 -4.01
CA THR A 144 17.20 5.94 -3.27
C THR A 144 17.57 7.41 -3.51
N SER A 145 16.63 8.31 -3.26
CA SER A 145 16.85 9.76 -3.40
C SER A 145 17.98 10.28 -2.51
N THR A 146 18.24 9.62 -1.38
CA THR A 146 19.34 9.93 -0.48
C THR A 146 20.69 9.51 -1.05
N GLU A 147 20.77 8.33 -1.66
CA GLU A 147 21.99 7.81 -2.28
C GLU A 147 22.35 8.59 -3.56
N ALA A 148 21.35 8.98 -4.35
CA ALA A 148 21.56 9.80 -5.55
C ALA A 148 22.21 11.15 -5.21
N LYS A 149 21.89 11.77 -4.09
CA LYS A 149 22.52 13.01 -3.62
C LYS A 149 23.97 12.84 -3.22
N HIS A 150 24.37 11.65 -2.76
CA HIS A 150 25.77 11.36 -2.36
C HIS A 150 26.69 11.08 -3.55
N GLN A 151 26.16 10.68 -4.70
CA GLN A 151 26.95 10.39 -5.89
C GLN A 151 27.29 11.64 -6.74
N ILE A 152 26.70 12.79 -6.43
CA ILE A 152 26.91 14.05 -7.17
C ILE A 152 27.99 14.94 -6.49
N LEU A 153 28.51 14.53 -5.33
CA LEU A 153 29.61 15.20 -4.61
C LEU A 153 30.92 14.46 -4.86
#